data_cf05c210367b498c6a735fd852638257
#
_entry.id   cf05c210367b498c6a735fd852638257
#
_cell.length_a   1.000
_cell.length_b   1.000
_cell.length_c   1.000
_cell.angle_alpha   90.00
_cell.angle_beta   90.00
_cell.angle_gamma   90.00
#
_symmetry.space_group_name_H-M   'P 1'
#
loop_
_entity.id
_entity.type
_entity.pdbx_description
1 polymer ?
#
loop_
_entity_poly.entity_id
_entity_poly.type
_entity_poly.pdbx_seq_one_letter_code
_entity_poly.pdbx_strand_id
1 'polypeptide(L)'
;GKAFVDLDAEIVKTAGMPIPQIFAQQGEAGFRQIEAEVTARFAKEHGQVISCGGGVVKTAGNARALRQNGPVLFLDRPLEKLAVGGGRPLSQSFEALAAMEAERRPLYLAAADAIVPNRTTFNAAVKAAMEGFYEAIDPQRAKPEHAGHP
;
A
#
# COMPACT_ATOMS: atom_id res chain seq x y z
N GLY A 1 0.69 16.90 -13.90
CA GLY A 1 0.80 16.06 -12.72
C GLY A 1 0.32 14.64 -13.01
N LYS A 2 0.60 13.68 -12.14
CA LYS A 2 0.09 12.30 -12.24
C LYS A 2 -1.37 12.23 -11.77
N ALA A 3 -2.17 11.38 -12.37
CA ALA A 3 -3.51 11.06 -11.88
C ALA A 3 -3.42 10.30 -10.55
N PHE A 4 -4.39 10.51 -9.66
CA PHE A 4 -4.50 9.76 -8.41
C PHE A 4 -5.60 8.70 -8.52
N VAL A 5 -5.28 7.48 -8.12
CA VAL A 5 -6.19 6.34 -8.11
C VAL A 5 -6.24 5.77 -6.69
N ASP A 6 -7.43 5.69 -6.11
CA ASP A 6 -7.70 4.97 -4.88
C ASP A 6 -8.31 3.60 -5.24
N LEU A 7 -7.56 2.51 -5.01
CA LEU A 7 -8.02 1.17 -5.36
C LEU A 7 -9.27 0.76 -4.57
N ASP A 8 -9.41 1.17 -3.32
CA ASP A 8 -10.62 0.85 -2.55
C ASP A 8 -11.86 1.50 -3.17
N ALA A 9 -11.76 2.75 -3.63
CA ALA A 9 -12.83 3.42 -4.35
C ALA A 9 -13.15 2.72 -5.69
N GLU A 10 -12.15 2.27 -6.41
CA GLU A 10 -12.34 1.55 -7.68
C GLU A 10 -12.92 0.14 -7.47
N ILE A 11 -12.60 -0.53 -6.36
CA ILE A 11 -13.23 -1.80 -5.94
C ILE A 11 -14.72 -1.58 -5.69
N VAL A 12 -15.07 -0.54 -4.93
CA VAL A 12 -16.49 -0.19 -4.65
C VAL A 12 -17.25 0.08 -5.95
N LYS A 13 -16.68 0.82 -6.89
CA LYS A 13 -17.30 1.06 -8.20
C LYS A 13 -17.49 -0.23 -8.99
N THR A 14 -16.48 -1.11 -8.99
CA THR A 14 -16.52 -2.37 -9.74
C THR A 14 -17.54 -3.34 -9.15
N ALA A 15 -17.61 -3.43 -7.82
CA ALA A 15 -18.53 -4.31 -7.10
C ALA A 15 -19.97 -3.76 -7.05
N GLY A 16 -20.16 -2.45 -7.21
CA GLY A 16 -21.44 -1.79 -7.04
C GLY A 16 -21.94 -1.75 -5.60
N MET A 17 -21.05 -2.00 -4.62
CA MET A 17 -21.40 -2.03 -3.21
C MET A 17 -20.18 -1.67 -2.33
N PRO A 18 -20.41 -1.18 -1.09
CA PRO A 18 -19.34 -0.89 -0.14
C PRO A 18 -18.53 -2.14 0.25
N ILE A 19 -17.24 -1.95 0.59
CA ILE A 19 -16.33 -3.04 0.99
C ILE A 19 -16.89 -3.93 2.11
N PRO A 20 -17.47 -3.40 3.21
CA PRO A 20 -18.07 -4.26 4.24
C PRO A 20 -19.16 -5.20 3.69
N GLN A 21 -19.92 -4.74 2.71
CA GLN A 21 -20.95 -5.55 2.08
C GLN A 21 -20.37 -6.64 1.18
N ILE A 22 -19.25 -6.36 0.49
CA ILE A 22 -18.51 -7.38 -0.28
C ILE A 22 -18.06 -8.49 0.66
N PHE A 23 -17.45 -8.14 1.81
CA PHE A 23 -17.03 -9.13 2.82
C PHE A 23 -18.21 -9.92 3.38
N ALA A 24 -19.33 -9.28 3.66
CA ALA A 24 -20.53 -9.94 4.17
C ALA A 24 -21.14 -10.93 3.17
N GLN A 25 -21.15 -10.61 1.89
CA GLN A 25 -21.79 -11.42 0.85
C GLN A 25 -20.86 -12.46 0.22
N GLN A 26 -19.59 -12.13 0.04
CA GLN A 26 -18.63 -12.92 -0.73
C GLN A 26 -17.42 -13.40 0.10
N GLY A 27 -17.29 -12.93 1.35
CA GLY A 27 -16.16 -13.22 2.20
C GLY A 27 -14.86 -12.54 1.76
N GLU A 28 -13.77 -12.84 2.46
CA GLU A 28 -12.44 -12.31 2.11
C GLU A 28 -11.98 -12.78 0.73
N ALA A 29 -12.25 -14.04 0.36
CA ALA A 29 -11.86 -14.59 -0.93
C ALA A 29 -12.48 -13.84 -2.10
N GLY A 30 -13.78 -13.52 -2.04
CA GLY A 30 -14.46 -12.73 -3.06
C GLY A 30 -13.92 -11.31 -3.15
N PHE A 31 -13.67 -10.67 -2.00
CA PHE A 31 -13.03 -9.36 -1.98
C PHE A 31 -11.63 -9.38 -2.64
N ARG A 32 -10.79 -10.38 -2.31
CA ARG A 32 -9.43 -10.50 -2.89
C ARG A 32 -9.45 -10.75 -4.39
N GLN A 33 -10.45 -11.43 -4.90
CA GLN A 33 -10.61 -11.60 -6.35
C GLN A 33 -10.88 -10.26 -7.03
N ILE A 34 -11.84 -9.47 -6.52
CA ILE A 34 -12.15 -8.14 -7.07
C ILE A 34 -10.94 -7.21 -6.94
N GLU A 35 -10.27 -7.20 -5.78
CA GLU A 35 -9.06 -6.42 -5.54
C GLU A 35 -7.97 -6.75 -6.56
N ALA A 36 -7.74 -8.03 -6.87
CA ALA A 36 -6.75 -8.45 -7.85
C ALA A 36 -7.11 -8.02 -9.28
N GLU A 37 -8.37 -8.13 -9.67
CA GLU A 37 -8.86 -7.68 -10.98
C GLU A 37 -8.70 -6.16 -11.16
N VAL A 38 -9.08 -5.39 -10.15
CA VAL A 38 -8.94 -3.92 -10.14
C VAL A 38 -7.48 -3.52 -10.15
N THR A 39 -6.64 -4.16 -9.32
CA THR A 39 -5.19 -3.92 -9.30
C THR A 39 -4.57 -4.18 -10.65
N ALA A 40 -4.86 -5.32 -11.29
CA ALA A 40 -4.32 -5.68 -12.60
C ALA A 40 -4.75 -4.71 -13.70
N ARG A 41 -5.96 -4.15 -13.61
CA ARG A 41 -6.46 -3.13 -14.55
C ARG A 41 -5.65 -1.84 -14.46
N PHE A 42 -5.54 -1.27 -13.26
CA PHE A 42 -4.83 0.00 -13.08
C PHE A 42 -3.31 -0.13 -13.16
N ALA A 43 -2.74 -1.27 -12.82
CA ALA A 43 -1.30 -1.52 -12.95
C ALA A 43 -0.79 -1.48 -14.40
N LYS A 44 -1.66 -1.60 -15.40
CA LYS A 44 -1.31 -1.47 -16.82
C LYS A 44 -1.22 -0.03 -17.30
N GLU A 45 -1.83 0.90 -16.55
CA GLU A 45 -1.88 2.31 -16.91
C GLU A 45 -0.60 3.03 -16.49
N HIS A 46 -0.29 4.13 -17.18
CA HIS A 46 0.87 4.97 -16.91
C HIS A 46 0.47 6.33 -16.32
N GLY A 47 1.41 7.01 -15.68
CA GLY A 47 1.22 8.38 -15.22
C GLY A 47 0.30 8.51 -14.01
N GLN A 48 0.18 7.47 -13.19
CA GLN A 48 -0.68 7.41 -12.02
C GLN A 48 0.11 7.30 -10.71
N VAL A 49 -0.51 7.76 -9.63
CA VAL A 49 -0.17 7.40 -8.25
C VAL A 49 -1.31 6.55 -7.72
N ILE A 50 -1.03 5.29 -7.41
CA ILE A 50 -2.03 4.32 -6.98
C ILE A 50 -1.95 4.13 -5.46
N SER A 51 -3.03 4.48 -4.75
CA SER A 51 -3.20 4.18 -3.33
C SER A 51 -3.81 2.80 -3.16
N CYS A 52 -3.12 1.92 -2.46
CA CYS A 52 -3.56 0.54 -2.23
C CYS A 52 -4.01 0.34 -0.78
N GLY A 53 -5.04 -0.48 -0.58
CA GLY A 53 -5.36 -1.03 0.74
C GLY A 53 -4.24 -1.94 1.24
N GLY A 54 -4.04 -1.99 2.56
CA GLY A 54 -2.96 -2.79 3.16
C GLY A 54 -3.04 -4.30 2.92
N GLY A 55 -4.16 -4.80 2.43
CA GLY A 55 -4.33 -6.21 2.09
C GLY A 55 -3.91 -6.59 0.67
N VAL A 56 -3.55 -5.63 -0.17
CA VAL A 56 -3.19 -5.86 -1.58
C VAL A 56 -2.05 -6.86 -1.75
N VAL A 57 -1.12 -6.89 -0.79
CA VAL A 57 0.05 -7.80 -0.78
C VAL A 57 -0.30 -9.25 -0.48
N LYS A 58 -1.51 -9.56 0.01
CA LYS A 58 -1.95 -10.93 0.30
C LYS A 58 -2.20 -11.75 -0.97
N THR A 59 -2.45 -11.11 -2.09
CA THR A 59 -2.62 -11.78 -3.38
C THR A 59 -1.31 -11.75 -4.16
N ALA A 60 -0.74 -12.93 -4.45
CA ALA A 60 0.61 -13.13 -4.99
C ALA A 60 0.76 -12.48 -6.33
N GLY A 61 0.22 -11.94 -7.07
CA GLY A 61 0.44 -11.26 -8.37
C GLY A 61 0.38 -9.74 -8.28
N ASN A 62 -0.29 -9.22 -7.24
CA ASN A 62 -0.60 -7.79 -7.16
C ASN A 62 0.66 -6.92 -7.08
N ALA A 63 1.60 -7.26 -6.20
CA ALA A 63 2.84 -6.51 -6.06
C ALA A 63 3.64 -6.51 -7.37
N ARG A 64 3.73 -7.66 -8.05
CA ARG A 64 4.40 -7.77 -9.34
C ARG A 64 3.71 -6.95 -10.42
N ALA A 65 2.37 -6.97 -10.48
CA ALA A 65 1.62 -6.16 -11.44
C ALA A 65 1.88 -4.65 -11.22
N LEU A 66 1.81 -4.19 -9.96
CA LEU A 66 2.07 -2.79 -9.63
C LEU A 66 3.49 -2.34 -10.00
N ARG A 67 4.51 -3.20 -9.79
CA ARG A 67 5.91 -2.90 -10.11
C ARG A 67 6.20 -2.80 -11.61
N GLN A 68 5.32 -3.26 -12.49
CA GLN A 68 5.55 -3.20 -13.94
C GLN A 68 5.70 -1.78 -14.48
N ASN A 69 5.00 -0.81 -13.87
CA ASN A 69 4.94 0.55 -14.39
C ASN A 69 5.37 1.63 -13.37
N GLY A 70 5.90 1.22 -12.22
CA GLY A 70 6.40 2.16 -11.22
C GLY A 70 6.86 1.48 -9.93
N PRO A 71 7.62 2.19 -9.08
CA PRO A 71 8.07 1.67 -7.81
C PRO A 71 6.91 1.54 -6.83
N VAL A 72 7.00 0.53 -5.97
CA VAL A 72 6.09 0.31 -4.85
C VAL A 72 6.70 0.90 -3.60
N LEU A 73 5.98 1.82 -2.95
CA LEU A 73 6.40 2.46 -1.71
C LEU A 73 5.58 1.91 -0.54
N PHE A 74 6.27 1.45 0.51
CA PHE A 74 5.63 1.06 1.75
C PHE A 74 5.60 2.22 2.74
N LEU A 75 4.39 2.73 3.06
CA LEU A 75 4.21 3.75 4.08
C LEU A 75 4.22 3.11 5.47
N ASP A 76 5.39 3.15 6.13
CA ASP A 76 5.61 2.54 7.44
C ASP A 76 5.13 3.47 8.56
N ARG A 77 3.91 3.20 9.06
CA ARG A 77 3.31 3.94 10.16
C ARG A 77 3.32 3.09 11.44
N PRO A 78 3.74 3.63 12.58
CA PRO A 78 3.70 2.92 13.85
C PRO A 78 2.31 2.40 14.18
N LEU A 79 2.23 1.19 14.74
CA LEU A 79 0.98 0.49 15.03
C LEU A 79 0.05 1.33 15.92
N GLU A 80 0.62 2.03 16.91
CA GLU A 80 -0.11 2.89 17.86
C GLU A 80 -0.79 4.10 17.17
N LYS A 81 -0.32 4.45 15.96
CA LYS A 81 -0.87 5.55 15.15
C LYS A 81 -1.84 5.09 14.08
N LEU A 82 -2.06 3.78 13.97
CA LEU A 82 -3.07 3.23 13.07
C LEU A 82 -4.46 3.32 13.70
N ALA A 83 -5.44 3.74 12.92
CA ALA A 83 -6.83 3.79 13.38
C ALA A 83 -7.41 2.37 13.47
N VAL A 84 -8.13 2.09 14.56
CA VAL A 84 -8.88 0.87 14.77
C VAL A 84 -10.33 1.10 14.38
N GLY A 85 -10.96 0.14 13.71
CA GLY A 85 -12.35 0.24 13.24
C GLY A 85 -12.49 1.09 11.97
N GLY A 86 -13.45 2.01 11.96
CA GLY A 86 -13.62 2.97 10.85
C GLY A 86 -14.02 2.33 9.52
N GLY A 87 -14.89 1.31 9.54
CA GLY A 87 -15.36 0.62 8.34
C GLY A 87 -14.36 -0.39 7.75
N ARG A 88 -13.30 -0.72 8.47
CA ARG A 88 -12.32 -1.75 8.08
C ARG A 88 -12.72 -3.09 8.67
N PRO A 89 -13.18 -4.08 7.88
CA PRO A 89 -13.75 -5.33 8.40
C PRO A 89 -12.80 -6.17 9.26
N LEU A 90 -11.49 -6.08 9.00
CA LEU A 90 -10.47 -6.93 9.62
C LEU A 90 -9.68 -6.26 10.76
N SER A 91 -9.95 -5.00 11.12
CA SER A 91 -9.22 -4.27 12.17
C SER A 91 -10.16 -3.68 13.21
N GLN A 92 -10.93 -4.53 13.88
CA GLN A 92 -11.93 -4.12 14.88
C GLN A 92 -11.34 -3.89 16.27
N SER A 93 -10.15 -4.44 16.57
CA SER A 93 -9.45 -4.24 17.84
C SER A 93 -7.95 -3.99 17.59
N PHE A 94 -7.25 -3.53 18.63
CA PHE A 94 -5.79 -3.34 18.57
C PHE A 94 -5.07 -4.68 18.40
N GLU A 95 -5.53 -5.73 19.06
CA GLU A 95 -4.97 -7.09 18.94
C GLU A 95 -5.13 -7.64 17.51
N ALA A 96 -6.30 -7.45 16.89
CA ALA A 96 -6.53 -7.85 15.51
C ALA A 96 -5.64 -7.05 14.54
N LEU A 97 -5.46 -5.75 14.80
CA LEU A 97 -4.59 -4.89 14.00
C LEU A 97 -3.11 -5.31 14.14
N ALA A 98 -2.66 -5.63 15.35
CA ALA A 98 -1.31 -6.11 15.62
C ALA A 98 -1.04 -7.47 14.94
N ALA A 99 -1.99 -8.39 15.00
CA ALA A 99 -1.88 -9.68 14.32
C ALA A 99 -1.82 -9.52 12.79
N MET A 100 -2.65 -8.64 12.23
CA MET A 100 -2.60 -8.31 10.80
C MET A 100 -1.27 -7.68 10.39
N GLU A 101 -0.74 -6.77 11.19
CA GLU A 101 0.54 -6.12 10.91
C GLU A 101 1.67 -7.15 10.92
N ALA A 102 1.72 -8.02 11.93
CA ALA A 102 2.72 -9.08 12.03
C ALA A 102 2.66 -10.06 10.84
N GLU A 103 1.47 -10.43 10.38
CA GLU A 103 1.26 -11.28 9.19
C GLU A 103 1.75 -10.57 7.91
N ARG A 104 1.41 -9.29 7.76
CA ARG A 104 1.59 -8.57 6.49
C ARG A 104 2.92 -7.87 6.34
N ARG A 105 3.58 -7.51 7.45
CA ARG A 105 4.85 -6.76 7.40
C ARG A 105 5.92 -7.43 6.54
N PRO A 106 6.16 -8.76 6.62
CA PRO A 106 7.09 -9.43 5.70
C PRO A 106 6.68 -9.28 4.22
N LEU A 107 5.38 -9.30 3.92
CA LEU A 107 4.85 -9.12 2.57
C LEU A 107 5.06 -7.67 2.07
N TYR A 108 4.85 -6.68 2.94
CA TYR A 108 5.12 -5.27 2.62
C TYR A 108 6.60 -5.06 2.29
N LEU A 109 7.51 -5.60 3.14
CA LEU A 109 8.94 -5.47 2.93
C LEU A 109 9.41 -6.17 1.64
N ALA A 110 8.82 -7.33 1.30
CA ALA A 110 9.11 -8.04 0.06
C ALA A 110 8.56 -7.32 -1.19
N ALA A 111 7.45 -6.61 -1.07
CA ALA A 111 6.82 -5.90 -2.17
C ALA A 111 7.43 -4.51 -2.42
N ALA A 112 7.99 -3.86 -1.40
CA ALA A 112 8.43 -2.48 -1.46
C ALA A 112 9.77 -2.30 -2.20
N ASP A 113 9.84 -1.28 -3.04
CA ASP A 113 11.09 -0.77 -3.60
C ASP A 113 11.70 0.33 -2.71
N ALA A 114 10.88 0.98 -1.87
CA ALA A 114 11.35 1.89 -0.82
C ALA A 114 10.40 1.86 0.39
N ILE A 115 10.96 2.07 1.58
CA ILE A 115 10.22 2.19 2.83
C ILE A 115 10.14 3.67 3.20
N VAL A 116 8.93 4.17 3.36
CA VAL A 116 8.64 5.59 3.65
C VAL A 116 8.20 5.73 5.10
N PRO A 117 9.00 6.34 5.99
CA PRO A 117 8.59 6.57 7.36
C PRO A 117 7.43 7.57 7.42
N ASN A 118 6.33 7.15 8.07
CA ASN A 118 5.14 7.97 8.30
C ASN A 118 4.87 8.10 9.81
N ARG A 119 5.82 8.73 10.51
CA ARG A 119 5.86 8.76 11.99
C ARG A 119 5.50 10.10 12.61
N THR A 120 5.57 11.18 11.84
CA THR A 120 5.44 12.55 12.34
C THR A 120 4.31 13.30 11.64
N THR A 121 4.60 14.30 10.84
CA THR A 121 3.62 15.14 10.16
C THR A 121 3.31 14.64 8.75
N PHE A 122 2.17 15.07 8.21
CA PHE A 122 1.78 14.80 6.82
C PHE A 122 2.86 15.30 5.83
N ASN A 123 3.35 16.53 6.01
CA ASN A 123 4.37 17.09 5.12
C ASN A 123 5.68 16.31 5.16
N ALA A 124 6.10 15.81 6.33
CA ALA A 124 7.28 14.96 6.45
C ALA A 124 7.08 13.62 5.71
N ALA A 125 5.91 13.02 5.80
CA ALA A 125 5.60 11.79 5.08
C ALA A 125 5.57 12.00 3.56
N VAL A 126 5.00 13.11 3.08
CA VAL A 126 5.02 13.48 1.65
C VAL A 126 6.44 13.65 1.15
N LYS A 127 7.28 14.38 1.90
CA LYS A 127 8.70 14.57 1.54
C LYS A 127 9.43 13.23 1.46
N ALA A 128 9.29 12.38 2.48
CA ALA A 128 9.90 11.06 2.50
C ALA A 128 9.41 10.16 1.37
N ALA A 129 8.12 10.25 0.99
CA ALA A 129 7.57 9.51 -0.14
C ALA A 129 8.18 9.97 -1.48
N MET A 130 8.37 11.27 -1.66
CA MET A 130 9.03 11.81 -2.85
C MET A 130 10.49 11.37 -2.92
N GLU A 131 11.23 11.45 -1.81
CA GLU A 131 12.61 11.00 -1.72
C GLU A 131 12.72 9.50 -2.05
N GLY A 132 11.92 8.65 -1.41
CA GLY A 132 11.88 7.21 -1.67
C GLY A 132 11.49 6.86 -3.11
N PHE A 133 10.59 7.63 -3.72
CA PHE A 133 10.25 7.46 -5.14
C PHE A 133 11.47 7.74 -6.04
N TYR A 134 12.15 8.87 -5.82
CA TYR A 134 13.30 9.23 -6.64
C TYR A 134 14.48 8.27 -6.44
N GLU A 135 14.71 7.78 -5.24
CA GLU A 135 15.73 6.77 -4.95
C GLU A 135 15.41 5.42 -5.64
N ALA A 136 14.14 5.03 -5.66
CA ALA A 136 13.73 3.78 -6.29
C ALA A 136 13.82 3.79 -7.83
N ILE A 137 13.65 4.96 -8.48
CA ILE A 137 13.76 5.09 -9.94
C ILE A 137 15.16 5.47 -10.42
N ASP A 138 15.99 6.03 -9.55
CA ASP A 138 17.37 6.43 -9.83
C ASP A 138 18.28 6.07 -8.65
N PRO A 139 18.78 4.82 -8.60
CA PRO A 139 19.65 4.36 -7.51
C PRO A 139 20.96 5.18 -7.35
N GLN A 140 21.37 5.94 -8.37
CA GLN A 140 22.56 6.82 -8.27
C GLN A 140 22.31 8.08 -7.45
N ARG A 141 21.04 8.42 -7.20
CA ARG A 141 20.63 9.50 -6.27
C ARG A 141 20.61 9.08 -4.81
N ALA A 142 20.72 7.81 -4.48
CA ALA A 142 20.93 7.37 -3.11
C ALA A 142 22.21 8.06 -2.60
N LYS A 143 22.06 8.95 -1.59
CA LYS A 143 23.22 9.63 -0.99
C LYS A 143 24.20 8.59 -0.52
N PRO A 144 25.52 8.76 -0.79
CA PRO A 144 26.51 7.90 -0.16
C PRO A 144 26.32 8.01 1.37
N GLU A 145 26.16 6.88 2.04
CA GLU A 145 26.24 6.82 3.49
C GLU A 145 27.46 7.64 3.91
N HIS A 146 27.28 8.49 4.92
CA HIS A 146 28.38 9.19 5.53
C HIS A 146 29.46 8.15 5.89
N ALA A 147 30.45 8.01 5.04
CA ALA A 147 31.69 7.37 5.39
C ALA A 147 32.21 8.13 6.62
N GLY A 148 32.06 7.51 7.78
CA GLY A 148 32.57 8.05 9.03
C GLY A 148 34.06 8.35 8.84
N HIS A 149 34.41 9.58 9.12
CA HIS A 149 35.79 9.93 9.25
C HIS A 149 36.35 9.24 10.52
N PRO A 150 37.57 8.71 10.45
CA PRO A 150 38.24 8.12 11.60
C PRO A 150 38.55 9.13 12.70
#